data_fb6de3827daa729d3be004676f6ae667
#
_entry.id   fb6de3827daa729d3be004676f6ae667
#
_cell.length_a   1.000
_cell.length_b   1.000
_cell.length_c   1.000
_cell.angle_alpha   90.00
_cell.angle_beta   90.00
_cell.angle_gamma   90.00
#
_symmetry.space_group_name_H-M   'P 1'
#
loop_
_entity.id
_entity.type
_entity.pdbx_description
1 polymer ?
#
loop_
_entity_poly.entity_id
_entity_poly.type
_entity_poly.pdbx_seq_one_letter_code
_entity_poly.pdbx_strand_id
1 'polypeptide(L)'
;MHNLVDFPARIFYIESSSLQAARVRLTQGEVRKDMSAGKREKILKAAISVFASRGFYNAKMEDIAREAGVAVGTTYLYFENKDDLMISIFEEEMEPLINRMRENMATKTTATEKIATFIHSHLTFVERNPDMAHLLEVEMRFCSQFILGYHGGRFKEYLDLISAALVEGQISGEFKTAIHPSIFKQILFGAVDQIATNYTVNKPKRLLLSSFADEIALVILHGIAK
;
A
#
# COMPACT_ATOMS: atom_id res chain seq x y z
N MET A 1 14.33 -48.21 60.85
CA MET A 1 12.90 -48.24 60.50
C MET A 1 12.53 -46.90 59.89
N HIS A 2 12.51 -46.80 58.59
CA HIS A 2 11.69 -45.82 57.86
C HIS A 2 11.69 -46.27 56.37
N ASN A 3 10.52 -46.61 55.94
CA ASN A 3 10.22 -47.12 54.60
C ASN A 3 10.52 -46.06 53.52
N LEU A 4 11.37 -46.40 52.56
CA LEU A 4 11.43 -45.79 51.28
C LEU A 4 10.29 -46.34 50.41
N VAL A 5 9.37 -45.48 50.04
CA VAL A 5 8.32 -45.79 49.07
C VAL A 5 8.92 -45.71 47.66
N ASP A 6 8.93 -46.83 46.98
CA ASP A 6 9.35 -46.99 45.60
C ASP A 6 8.30 -46.34 44.68
N PHE A 7 8.70 -45.30 43.94
CA PHE A 7 7.90 -44.69 42.89
C PHE A 7 8.26 -45.36 41.55
N PRO A 8 7.27 -45.86 40.80
CA PRO A 8 7.57 -46.59 39.57
C PRO A 8 8.03 -45.64 38.44
N ALA A 9 9.19 -45.97 37.85
CA ALA A 9 9.84 -45.30 36.74
C ALA A 9 9.11 -45.40 35.38
N ARG A 10 7.79 -45.28 35.35
CA ARG A 10 6.96 -45.47 34.12
C ARG A 10 6.27 -44.22 33.57
N ILE A 11 6.44 -43.06 34.18
CA ILE A 11 5.69 -41.82 33.79
C ILE A 11 6.51 -40.94 32.84
N PHE A 12 7.81 -41.13 32.71
CA PHE A 12 8.67 -40.19 31.92
C PHE A 12 8.84 -40.50 30.43
N TYR A 13 8.23 -41.58 29.88
CA TYR A 13 8.46 -41.98 28.49
C TYR A 13 7.35 -41.69 27.50
N ILE A 14 6.21 -41.11 27.93
CA ILE A 14 5.06 -40.82 27.06
C ILE A 14 5.01 -39.33 26.65
N GLU A 15 5.70 -38.44 27.34
CA GLU A 15 5.65 -36.96 27.05
C GLU A 15 6.56 -36.54 25.90
N SER A 16 7.66 -37.26 25.61
CA SER A 16 8.62 -36.81 24.59
C SER A 16 8.12 -36.97 23.15
N SER A 17 7.38 -38.07 22.86
CA SER A 17 6.89 -38.34 21.51
C SER A 17 5.69 -37.48 21.11
N SER A 18 4.82 -37.14 22.06
CA SER A 18 3.66 -36.23 21.79
C SER A 18 4.08 -34.79 21.64
N LEU A 19 5.05 -34.34 22.45
CA LEU A 19 5.64 -32.98 22.31
C LEU A 19 6.47 -32.84 21.05
N GLN A 20 7.19 -33.88 20.67
CA GLN A 20 7.97 -33.91 19.42
C GLN A 20 7.08 -33.95 18.20
N ALA A 21 5.98 -34.72 18.23
CA ALA A 21 4.97 -34.72 17.16
C ALA A 21 4.19 -33.40 17.06
N ALA A 22 3.89 -32.76 18.18
CA ALA A 22 3.27 -31.44 18.22
C ALA A 22 4.23 -30.37 17.68
N ARG A 23 5.49 -30.42 18.06
CA ARG A 23 6.54 -29.49 17.56
C ARG A 23 6.77 -29.65 16.06
N VAL A 24 6.79 -30.87 15.53
CA VAL A 24 6.89 -31.14 14.08
C VAL A 24 5.65 -30.65 13.34
N ARG A 25 4.43 -30.78 13.91
CA ARG A 25 3.21 -30.25 13.28
C ARG A 25 3.18 -28.72 13.26
N LEU A 26 3.66 -28.06 14.32
CA LEU A 26 3.77 -26.59 14.38
C LEU A 26 4.78 -26.07 13.34
N THR A 27 5.97 -26.68 13.26
CA THR A 27 6.98 -26.30 12.26
C THR A 27 6.53 -26.59 10.82
N GLN A 28 5.79 -27.67 10.56
CA GLN A 28 5.23 -27.93 9.24
C GLN A 28 4.11 -26.94 8.87
N GLY A 29 3.32 -26.49 9.84
CA GLY A 29 2.30 -25.44 9.65
C GLY A 29 2.94 -24.09 9.33
N GLU A 30 3.99 -23.73 10.05
CA GLU A 30 4.76 -22.50 9.82
C GLU A 30 5.49 -22.51 8.48
N VAL A 31 6.14 -23.62 8.12
CA VAL A 31 6.79 -23.80 6.81
C VAL A 31 5.78 -23.75 5.66
N ARG A 32 4.59 -24.35 5.81
CA ARG A 32 3.52 -24.26 4.80
C ARG A 32 2.98 -22.84 4.65
N LYS A 33 2.83 -22.13 5.76
CA LYS A 33 2.38 -20.72 5.77
C LYS A 33 3.42 -19.81 5.12
N ASP A 34 4.69 -20.02 5.40
CA ASP A 34 5.82 -19.28 4.82
C ASP A 34 5.97 -19.57 3.31
N MET A 35 5.87 -20.84 2.89
CA MET A 35 5.86 -21.22 1.48
C MET A 35 4.65 -20.67 0.71
N SER A 36 3.50 -20.53 1.37
CA SER A 36 2.29 -19.92 0.81
C SER A 36 2.46 -18.42 0.64
N ALA A 37 2.98 -17.74 1.66
CA ALA A 37 3.30 -16.31 1.61
C ALA A 37 4.32 -16.01 0.49
N GLY A 38 5.37 -16.81 0.37
CA GLY A 38 6.38 -16.64 -0.69
C GLY A 38 5.84 -16.84 -2.10
N LYS A 39 4.84 -17.71 -2.30
CA LYS A 39 4.18 -17.87 -3.61
C LYS A 39 3.28 -16.67 -3.93
N ARG A 40 2.51 -16.20 -2.96
CA ARG A 40 1.67 -15.00 -3.12
C ARG A 40 2.51 -13.79 -3.52
N GLU A 41 3.61 -13.56 -2.83
CA GLU A 41 4.55 -12.47 -3.14
C GLU A 41 5.16 -12.58 -4.55
N LYS A 42 5.53 -13.81 -4.98
CA LYS A 42 6.02 -14.03 -6.34
C LYS A 42 4.98 -13.69 -7.40
N ILE A 43 3.72 -14.05 -7.17
CA ILE A 43 2.62 -13.73 -8.09
C ILE A 43 2.40 -12.21 -8.16
N LEU A 44 2.43 -11.49 -7.03
CA LEU A 44 2.32 -10.03 -7.00
C LEU A 44 3.45 -9.34 -7.76
N LYS A 45 4.71 -9.74 -7.53
CA LYS A 45 5.87 -9.20 -8.27
C LYS A 45 5.77 -9.45 -9.77
N ALA A 46 5.36 -10.65 -10.16
CA ALA A 46 5.14 -10.99 -11.56
C ALA A 46 4.01 -10.15 -12.18
N ALA A 47 2.93 -9.93 -11.43
CA ALA A 47 1.82 -9.11 -11.89
C ALA A 47 2.22 -7.66 -12.11
N ILE A 48 3.00 -7.06 -11.21
CA ILE A 48 3.57 -5.71 -11.38
C ILE A 48 4.37 -5.63 -12.70
N SER A 49 5.27 -6.60 -12.94
CA SER A 49 6.08 -6.67 -14.18
C SER A 49 5.21 -6.79 -15.43
N VAL A 50 4.21 -7.68 -15.40
CA VAL A 50 3.32 -7.92 -16.55
C VAL A 50 2.43 -6.72 -16.82
N PHE A 51 1.85 -6.11 -15.79
CA PHE A 51 1.01 -4.91 -15.93
C PHE A 51 1.83 -3.71 -16.43
N ALA A 52 3.04 -3.50 -15.91
CA ALA A 52 3.92 -2.42 -16.36
C ALA A 52 4.35 -2.57 -17.83
N SER A 53 4.56 -3.83 -18.31
CA SER A 53 5.06 -4.09 -19.67
C SER A 53 3.97 -4.19 -20.73
N ARG A 54 2.75 -4.66 -20.38
CA ARG A 54 1.66 -4.95 -21.33
C ARG A 54 0.43 -4.09 -21.14
N GLY A 55 0.36 -3.35 -20.04
CA GLY A 55 -0.83 -2.68 -19.55
C GLY A 55 -1.82 -3.66 -18.89
N PHE A 56 -2.62 -3.15 -17.97
CA PHE A 56 -3.61 -3.95 -17.24
C PHE A 56 -4.63 -4.61 -18.17
N TYR A 57 -5.11 -3.88 -19.19
CA TYR A 57 -6.14 -4.38 -20.10
C TYR A 57 -5.69 -5.64 -20.86
N ASN A 58 -4.48 -5.63 -21.43
CA ASN A 58 -3.95 -6.72 -22.25
C ASN A 58 -3.33 -7.88 -21.44
N ALA A 59 -3.02 -7.66 -20.18
CA ALA A 59 -2.46 -8.69 -19.31
C ALA A 59 -3.47 -9.80 -19.02
N LYS A 60 -2.99 -11.05 -18.98
CA LYS A 60 -3.79 -12.24 -18.64
C LYS A 60 -3.20 -12.96 -17.43
N MET A 61 -4.04 -13.66 -16.68
CA MET A 61 -3.59 -14.48 -15.53
C MET A 61 -2.56 -15.53 -15.93
N GLU A 62 -2.64 -16.05 -17.15
CA GLU A 62 -1.68 -17.01 -17.73
C GLU A 62 -0.28 -16.39 -17.91
N ASP A 63 -0.21 -15.11 -18.31
CA ASP A 63 1.06 -14.40 -18.45
C ASP A 63 1.71 -14.18 -17.10
N ILE A 64 0.92 -13.81 -16.09
CA ILE A 64 1.37 -13.62 -14.71
C ILE A 64 1.84 -14.93 -14.09
N ALA A 65 1.11 -16.04 -14.30
CA ALA A 65 1.50 -17.36 -13.82
C ALA A 65 2.86 -17.79 -14.41
N ARG A 66 3.04 -17.58 -15.72
CA ARG A 66 4.30 -17.88 -16.43
C ARG A 66 5.46 -17.06 -15.89
N GLU A 67 5.27 -15.76 -15.69
CA GLU A 67 6.28 -14.85 -15.14
C GLU A 67 6.63 -15.22 -13.69
N ALA A 68 5.64 -15.61 -12.88
CA ALA A 68 5.83 -16.06 -11.50
C ALA A 68 6.46 -17.44 -11.36
N GLY A 69 6.55 -18.22 -12.47
CA GLY A 69 7.03 -19.61 -12.47
C GLY A 69 6.10 -20.56 -11.72
N VAL A 70 4.77 -20.34 -11.80
CA VAL A 70 3.74 -21.17 -11.15
C VAL A 70 2.71 -21.66 -12.17
N ALA A 71 1.98 -22.73 -11.81
CA ALA A 71 0.84 -23.15 -12.62
C ALA A 71 -0.29 -22.10 -12.54
N VAL A 72 -1.05 -21.91 -13.64
CA VAL A 72 -2.16 -20.95 -13.71
C VAL A 72 -3.17 -21.19 -12.57
N GLY A 73 -3.53 -22.45 -12.30
CA GLY A 73 -4.42 -22.79 -11.18
C GLY A 73 -3.88 -22.34 -9.81
N THR A 74 -2.56 -22.19 -9.67
CA THR A 74 -1.97 -21.67 -8.43
C THR A 74 -2.27 -20.18 -8.24
N THR A 75 -2.31 -19.37 -9.30
CA THR A 75 -2.66 -17.94 -9.18
C THR A 75 -4.08 -17.75 -8.67
N TYR A 76 -5.01 -18.58 -9.14
CA TYR A 76 -6.42 -18.56 -8.70
C TYR A 76 -6.66 -19.08 -7.28
N LEU A 77 -5.67 -19.71 -6.65
CA LEU A 77 -5.74 -20.04 -5.21
C LEU A 77 -5.52 -18.81 -4.32
N TYR A 78 -4.90 -17.75 -4.84
CA TYR A 78 -4.56 -16.54 -4.10
C TYR A 78 -5.37 -15.32 -4.53
N PHE A 79 -5.79 -15.25 -5.78
CA PHE A 79 -6.46 -14.10 -6.37
C PHE A 79 -7.60 -14.57 -7.27
N GLU A 80 -8.80 -14.06 -7.06
CA GLU A 80 -10.00 -14.47 -7.81
C GLU A 80 -9.89 -14.12 -9.29
N ASN A 81 -9.31 -12.98 -9.59
CA ASN A 81 -9.18 -12.46 -10.95
C ASN A 81 -8.09 -11.38 -11.01
N LYS A 82 -7.95 -10.78 -12.18
CA LYS A 82 -6.98 -9.73 -12.47
C LYS A 82 -7.24 -8.43 -11.68
N ASP A 83 -8.51 -8.09 -11.44
CA ASP A 83 -8.90 -6.91 -10.66
C ASP A 83 -8.53 -7.09 -9.17
N ASP A 84 -8.81 -8.26 -8.60
CA ASP A 84 -8.42 -8.60 -7.22
C ASP A 84 -6.90 -8.54 -7.03
N LEU A 85 -6.15 -9.03 -8.02
CA LEU A 85 -4.70 -8.94 -8.02
C LEU A 85 -4.21 -7.48 -8.08
N MET A 86 -4.82 -6.64 -8.91
CA MET A 86 -4.49 -5.21 -9.00
C MET A 86 -4.79 -4.47 -7.68
N ILE A 87 -5.94 -4.71 -7.08
CA ILE A 87 -6.30 -4.13 -5.78
C ILE A 87 -5.32 -4.59 -4.70
N SER A 88 -4.92 -5.87 -4.70
CA SER A 88 -3.94 -6.38 -3.73
C SER A 88 -2.58 -5.71 -3.88
N ILE A 89 -2.11 -5.47 -5.11
CA ILE A 89 -0.89 -4.69 -5.36
C ILE A 89 -1.04 -3.28 -4.79
N PHE A 90 -2.17 -2.63 -5.09
CA PHE A 90 -2.43 -1.28 -4.61
C PHE A 90 -2.40 -1.20 -3.07
N GLU A 91 -3.10 -2.09 -2.38
CA GLU A 91 -3.14 -2.12 -0.91
C GLU A 91 -1.74 -2.33 -0.30
N GLU A 92 -0.93 -3.24 -0.86
CA GLU A 92 0.41 -3.54 -0.35
C GLU A 92 1.41 -2.41 -0.60
N GLU A 93 1.36 -1.78 -1.78
CA GLU A 93 2.28 -0.69 -2.13
C GLU A 93 1.90 0.64 -1.47
N MET A 94 0.60 0.87 -1.21
CA MET A 94 0.14 2.07 -0.52
C MET A 94 0.49 2.07 0.97
N GLU A 95 0.59 0.92 1.63
CA GLU A 95 0.88 0.87 3.06
C GLU A 95 2.21 1.53 3.45
N PRO A 96 3.36 1.15 2.84
CA PRO A 96 4.63 1.80 3.16
C PRO A 96 4.67 3.27 2.75
N LEU A 97 3.97 3.66 1.68
CA LEU A 97 3.84 5.05 1.27
C LEU A 97 3.11 5.88 2.33
N ILE A 98 1.94 5.43 2.77
CA ILE A 98 1.12 6.10 3.79
C ILE A 98 1.89 6.23 5.11
N ASN A 99 2.55 5.17 5.55
CA ASN A 99 3.32 5.19 6.79
C ASN A 99 4.46 6.23 6.72
N ARG A 100 5.21 6.27 5.64
CA ARG A 100 6.27 7.26 5.41
C ARG A 100 5.71 8.70 5.36
N MET A 101 4.58 8.90 4.68
CA MET A 101 3.93 10.22 4.65
C MET A 101 3.48 10.65 6.03
N ARG A 102 2.85 9.76 6.80
CA ARG A 102 2.42 10.02 8.17
C ARG A 102 3.59 10.41 9.06
N GLU A 103 4.70 9.67 8.98
CA GLU A 103 5.93 9.99 9.72
C GLU A 103 6.50 11.36 9.33
N ASN A 104 6.62 11.64 8.03
CA ASN A 104 7.12 12.92 7.54
C ASN A 104 6.24 14.11 8.00
N MET A 105 4.92 13.95 7.89
CA MET A 105 3.97 14.99 8.35
C MET A 105 4.00 15.17 9.86
N ALA A 106 4.21 14.13 10.64
CA ALA A 106 4.30 14.20 12.11
C ALA A 106 5.52 14.99 12.60
N THR A 107 6.56 15.16 11.77
CA THR A 107 7.71 16.01 12.10
C THR A 107 7.42 17.52 11.94
N LYS A 108 6.27 17.89 11.40
CA LYS A 108 5.91 19.28 11.09
C LYS A 108 5.07 19.90 12.18
N THR A 109 5.30 21.17 12.43
CA THR A 109 4.65 21.91 13.53
C THR A 109 3.32 22.50 13.13
N THR A 110 3.22 23.01 11.88
CA THR A 110 2.02 23.69 11.37
C THR A 110 1.23 22.84 10.39
N ALA A 111 -0.06 23.07 10.30
CA ALA A 111 -0.91 22.40 9.32
C ALA A 111 -0.52 22.76 7.88
N THR A 112 -0.08 23.99 7.66
CA THR A 112 0.50 24.49 6.41
C THR A 112 1.67 23.63 5.96
N GLU A 113 2.65 23.40 6.85
CA GLU A 113 3.81 22.54 6.55
C GLU A 113 3.40 21.08 6.29
N LYS A 114 2.40 20.56 7.02
CA LYS A 114 1.89 19.20 6.81
C LYS A 114 1.31 19.01 5.41
N ILE A 115 0.49 19.95 4.93
CA ILE A 115 -0.07 19.93 3.57
C ILE A 115 1.04 20.02 2.53
N ALA A 116 1.99 20.94 2.67
CA ALA A 116 3.13 21.06 1.77
C ALA A 116 3.97 19.77 1.75
N THR A 117 4.19 19.15 2.92
CA THR A 117 4.90 17.86 3.04
C THR A 117 4.16 16.72 2.35
N PHE A 118 2.83 16.67 2.43
CA PHE A 118 2.03 15.69 1.69
C PHE A 118 2.25 15.83 0.18
N ILE A 119 2.10 17.04 -0.36
CA ILE A 119 2.29 17.33 -1.79
C ILE A 119 3.70 16.91 -2.23
N HIS A 120 4.72 17.36 -1.52
CA HIS A 120 6.12 17.03 -1.83
C HIS A 120 6.38 15.51 -1.78
N SER A 121 5.86 14.82 -0.77
CA SER A 121 6.04 13.36 -0.61
C SER A 121 5.38 12.58 -1.75
N HIS A 122 4.17 12.98 -2.17
CA HIS A 122 3.49 12.35 -3.30
C HIS A 122 4.27 12.52 -4.60
N LEU A 123 4.65 13.74 -4.95
CA LEU A 123 5.39 14.02 -6.19
C LEU A 123 6.76 13.34 -6.20
N THR A 124 7.44 13.31 -5.06
CA THR A 124 8.72 12.59 -4.89
C THR A 124 8.55 11.08 -5.07
N PHE A 125 7.46 10.50 -4.58
CA PHE A 125 7.16 9.08 -4.78
C PHE A 125 6.99 8.76 -6.27
N VAL A 126 6.20 9.54 -6.99
CA VAL A 126 5.96 9.38 -8.43
C VAL A 126 7.26 9.50 -9.22
N GLU A 127 8.08 10.49 -8.90
CA GLU A 127 9.37 10.74 -9.57
C GLU A 127 10.35 9.58 -9.37
N ARG A 128 10.44 9.05 -8.13
CA ARG A 128 11.41 8.01 -7.77
C ARG A 128 10.98 6.60 -8.14
N ASN A 129 9.70 6.39 -8.38
CA ASN A 129 9.13 5.07 -8.66
C ASN A 129 8.25 5.10 -9.92
N PRO A 130 8.82 5.42 -11.11
CA PRO A 130 8.04 5.72 -12.31
C PRO A 130 7.17 4.54 -12.78
N ASP A 131 7.64 3.31 -12.66
CA ASP A 131 6.88 2.12 -13.08
C ASP A 131 5.71 1.84 -12.12
N MET A 132 5.95 1.98 -10.82
CA MET A 132 4.89 1.84 -9.82
C MET A 132 3.89 3.00 -9.92
N ALA A 133 4.35 4.23 -10.12
CA ALA A 133 3.49 5.37 -10.37
C ALA A 133 2.62 5.17 -11.62
N HIS A 134 3.19 4.65 -12.72
CA HIS A 134 2.42 4.32 -13.92
C HIS A 134 1.31 3.30 -13.60
N LEU A 135 1.63 2.27 -12.83
CA LEU A 135 0.66 1.26 -12.43
C LEU A 135 -0.47 1.86 -11.59
N LEU A 136 -0.14 2.63 -10.56
CA LEU A 136 -1.11 3.19 -9.61
C LEU A 136 -1.90 4.38 -10.19
N GLU A 137 -1.26 5.25 -10.98
CA GLU A 137 -1.88 6.48 -11.50
C GLU A 137 -2.62 6.26 -12.83
N VAL A 138 -2.18 5.30 -13.64
CA VAL A 138 -2.71 5.07 -14.98
C VAL A 138 -3.47 3.76 -15.08
N GLU A 139 -2.80 2.63 -14.83
CA GLU A 139 -3.37 1.31 -15.08
C GLU A 139 -4.49 0.93 -14.10
N MET A 140 -4.41 1.41 -12.86
CA MET A 140 -5.45 1.22 -11.84
C MET A 140 -6.82 1.76 -12.29
N ARG A 141 -6.85 2.78 -13.13
CA ARG A 141 -8.08 3.38 -13.66
C ARG A 141 -8.87 2.45 -14.58
N PHE A 142 -8.22 1.39 -15.09
CA PHE A 142 -8.86 0.33 -15.89
C PHE A 142 -9.38 -0.84 -15.05
N CYS A 143 -9.07 -0.87 -13.75
CA CYS A 143 -9.61 -1.86 -12.83
C CYS A 143 -11.09 -1.58 -12.57
N SER A 144 -11.96 -2.56 -12.83
CA SER A 144 -13.42 -2.39 -12.71
C SER A 144 -13.85 -2.10 -11.28
N GLN A 145 -13.21 -2.71 -10.28
CA GLN A 145 -13.48 -2.46 -8.87
C GLN A 145 -13.12 -1.03 -8.46
N PHE A 146 -12.06 -0.47 -9.03
CA PHE A 146 -11.67 0.91 -8.76
C PHE A 146 -12.66 1.90 -9.40
N ILE A 147 -13.09 1.64 -10.65
CA ILE A 147 -14.08 2.46 -11.36
C ILE A 147 -15.43 2.46 -10.63
N LEU A 148 -15.85 1.31 -10.08
CA LEU A 148 -17.13 1.17 -9.35
C LEU A 148 -17.10 1.79 -7.94
N GLY A 149 -16.03 2.48 -7.59
CA GLY A 149 -15.91 3.20 -6.32
C GLY A 149 -15.28 2.35 -5.22
N TYR A 150 -14.04 1.95 -5.44
CA TYR A 150 -13.20 1.41 -4.37
C TYR A 150 -13.02 2.47 -3.28
N HIS A 151 -13.83 2.35 -2.21
CA HIS A 151 -13.86 3.31 -1.10
C HIS A 151 -13.18 2.76 0.17
N GLY A 152 -12.55 1.60 0.06
CA GLY A 152 -11.97 0.89 1.19
C GLY A 152 -10.46 1.12 1.36
N GLY A 153 -9.94 0.57 2.46
CA GLY A 153 -8.55 0.31 2.69
C GLY A 153 -7.63 1.52 2.66
N ARG A 154 -6.48 1.33 2.07
CA ARG A 154 -5.36 2.26 2.10
C ARG A 154 -5.62 3.57 1.34
N PHE A 155 -6.43 3.55 0.28
CA PHE A 155 -6.73 4.79 -0.45
C PHE A 155 -7.50 5.79 0.41
N LYS A 156 -8.46 5.30 1.21
CA LYS A 156 -9.16 6.14 2.17
C LYS A 156 -8.21 6.70 3.23
N GLU A 157 -7.34 5.86 3.80
CA GLU A 157 -6.32 6.30 4.78
C GLU A 157 -5.41 7.38 4.19
N TYR A 158 -4.99 7.19 2.94
CA TYR A 158 -4.16 8.15 2.21
C TYR A 158 -4.83 9.52 2.10
N LEU A 159 -6.08 9.55 1.65
CA LEU A 159 -6.86 10.79 1.53
C LEU A 159 -7.19 11.41 2.90
N ASP A 160 -7.35 10.61 3.94
CA ASP A 160 -7.65 11.08 5.28
C ASP A 160 -6.46 11.83 5.92
N LEU A 161 -5.22 11.62 5.47
CA LEU A 161 -4.07 12.45 5.86
C LEU A 161 -4.29 13.92 5.50
N ILE A 162 -4.85 14.19 4.31
CA ILE A 162 -5.17 15.55 3.85
C ILE A 162 -6.28 16.15 4.72
N SER A 163 -7.33 15.39 4.97
CA SER A 163 -8.47 15.84 5.79
C SER A 163 -8.05 16.18 7.22
N ALA A 164 -7.20 15.34 7.81
CA ALA A 164 -6.70 15.53 9.16
C ALA A 164 -5.86 16.81 9.27
N ALA A 165 -4.97 17.06 8.31
CA ALA A 165 -4.16 18.28 8.27
C ALA A 165 -5.02 19.54 8.11
N LEU A 166 -6.09 19.49 7.26
CA LEU A 166 -7.02 20.62 7.15
C LEU A 166 -7.73 20.92 8.47
N VAL A 167 -8.27 19.89 9.12
CA VAL A 167 -9.00 20.05 10.40
C VAL A 167 -8.07 20.61 11.48
N GLU A 168 -6.84 20.14 11.55
CA GLU A 168 -5.83 20.67 12.47
C GLU A 168 -5.60 22.16 12.23
N GLY A 169 -5.43 22.59 10.97
CA GLY A 169 -5.25 24.00 10.62
C GLY A 169 -6.50 24.85 10.85
N GLN A 170 -7.69 24.28 10.79
CA GLN A 170 -8.92 24.98 11.16
C GLN A 170 -9.00 25.21 12.68
N ILE A 171 -8.58 24.23 13.47
CA ILE A 171 -8.54 24.31 14.93
C ILE A 171 -7.46 25.30 15.39
N SER A 172 -6.26 25.26 14.78
CA SER A 172 -5.16 26.20 15.09
C SER A 172 -5.40 27.62 14.59
N GLY A 173 -6.39 27.80 13.70
CA GLY A 173 -6.71 29.09 13.10
C GLY A 173 -5.89 29.46 11.87
N GLU A 174 -5.09 28.55 11.33
CA GLU A 174 -4.36 28.75 10.07
C GLU A 174 -5.30 28.76 8.87
N PHE A 175 -6.36 27.93 8.89
CA PHE A 175 -7.24 27.73 7.75
C PHE A 175 -8.69 28.19 8.00
N LYS A 176 -9.37 28.53 6.91
CA LYS A 176 -10.79 28.91 6.90
C LYS A 176 -11.66 27.73 7.34
N THR A 177 -12.52 27.94 8.35
CA THR A 177 -13.43 26.92 8.87
C THR A 177 -14.60 26.60 7.94
N ALA A 178 -14.87 27.47 6.96
CA ALA A 178 -15.93 27.28 5.97
C ALA A 178 -15.60 26.17 4.93
N ILE A 179 -14.35 25.69 4.88
CA ILE A 179 -13.92 24.68 3.91
C ILE A 179 -14.19 23.27 4.47
N HIS A 180 -15.01 22.51 3.76
CA HIS A 180 -15.35 21.15 4.18
C HIS A 180 -14.19 20.18 3.89
N PRO A 181 -13.75 19.37 4.88
CA PRO A 181 -12.59 18.48 4.72
C PRO A 181 -12.71 17.48 3.57
N SER A 182 -13.92 16.94 3.30
CA SER A 182 -14.12 16.01 2.19
C SER A 182 -14.01 16.65 0.81
N ILE A 183 -14.34 17.92 0.68
CA ILE A 183 -14.19 18.67 -0.58
C ILE A 183 -12.72 19.06 -0.77
N PHE A 184 -12.08 19.55 0.29
CA PHE A 184 -10.67 19.94 0.22
C PHE A 184 -9.76 18.77 -0.18
N LYS A 185 -9.94 17.58 0.43
CA LYS A 185 -9.13 16.41 0.08
C LYS A 185 -9.28 15.99 -1.37
N GLN A 186 -10.48 16.12 -1.95
CA GLN A 186 -10.72 15.80 -3.36
C GLN A 186 -10.06 16.83 -4.29
N ILE A 187 -10.15 18.11 -3.96
CA ILE A 187 -9.50 19.19 -4.74
C ILE A 187 -7.98 19.01 -4.72
N LEU A 188 -7.39 18.84 -3.54
CA LEU A 188 -5.94 18.72 -3.41
C LEU A 188 -5.45 17.45 -4.10
N PHE A 189 -6.07 16.30 -3.81
CA PHE A 189 -5.68 15.05 -4.43
C PHE A 189 -5.85 15.11 -5.95
N GLY A 190 -6.99 15.60 -6.45
CA GLY A 190 -7.23 15.71 -7.88
C GLY A 190 -6.22 16.60 -8.60
N ALA A 191 -5.78 17.70 -7.98
CA ALA A 191 -4.75 18.56 -8.54
C ALA A 191 -3.38 17.84 -8.63
N VAL A 192 -2.96 17.21 -7.53
CA VAL A 192 -1.66 16.54 -7.44
C VAL A 192 -1.63 15.28 -8.33
N ASP A 193 -2.69 14.48 -8.29
CA ASP A 193 -2.88 13.27 -9.09
C ASP A 193 -2.89 13.57 -10.60
N GLN A 194 -3.54 14.65 -11.04
CA GLN A 194 -3.55 15.03 -12.44
C GLN A 194 -2.15 15.46 -12.94
N ILE A 195 -1.41 16.18 -12.11
CA ILE A 195 -0.03 16.59 -12.44
C ILE A 195 0.87 15.36 -12.49
N ALA A 196 0.76 14.45 -11.51
CA ALA A 196 1.49 13.20 -11.44
C ALA A 196 1.20 12.29 -12.65
N THR A 197 -0.07 12.14 -13.02
CA THR A 197 -0.51 11.38 -14.19
C THR A 197 0.10 11.95 -15.47
N ASN A 198 0.02 13.27 -15.68
CA ASN A 198 0.61 13.92 -16.86
C ASN A 198 2.13 13.71 -16.94
N TYR A 199 2.83 13.79 -15.81
CA TYR A 199 4.25 13.51 -15.74
C TYR A 199 4.56 12.05 -16.09
N THR A 200 3.83 11.12 -15.54
CA THR A 200 4.01 9.67 -15.74
C THR A 200 3.77 9.26 -17.19
N VAL A 201 2.76 9.82 -17.83
CA VAL A 201 2.42 9.54 -19.24
C VAL A 201 3.45 10.16 -20.20
N ASN A 202 3.84 11.42 -19.99
CA ASN A 202 4.71 12.15 -20.91
C ASN A 202 6.21 11.88 -20.70
N LYS A 203 6.61 11.35 -19.55
CA LYS A 203 8.01 10.99 -19.18
C LYS A 203 9.03 12.06 -19.55
N PRO A 204 8.93 13.30 -19.07
CA PRO A 204 9.83 14.38 -19.48
C PRO A 204 11.26 14.12 -18.98
N LYS A 205 12.25 14.15 -19.89
CA LYS A 205 13.64 13.73 -19.62
C LYS A 205 14.43 14.63 -18.65
N ARG A 206 14.00 15.86 -18.40
CA ARG A 206 14.78 16.88 -17.65
C ARG A 206 14.02 17.59 -16.57
N LEU A 207 12.79 17.19 -16.30
CA LEU A 207 11.93 17.87 -15.36
C LEU A 207 11.85 17.04 -14.07
N LEU A 208 12.16 17.64 -12.93
CA LEU A 208 11.93 17.03 -11.63
C LEU A 208 10.53 17.40 -11.17
N LEU A 209 9.66 16.42 -11.04
CA LEU A 209 8.28 16.62 -10.62
C LEU A 209 8.20 17.24 -9.22
N SER A 210 9.08 16.82 -8.32
CA SER A 210 9.20 17.36 -6.97
C SER A 210 9.53 18.85 -6.91
N SER A 211 10.12 19.42 -7.96
CA SER A 211 10.42 20.86 -8.02
C SER A 211 9.19 21.74 -8.13
N PHE A 212 8.03 21.21 -8.50
CA PHE A 212 6.75 21.92 -8.52
C PHE A 212 5.98 21.87 -7.21
N ALA A 213 6.46 21.10 -6.22
CA ALA A 213 5.74 20.90 -4.96
C ALA A 213 5.41 22.23 -4.25
N ASP A 214 6.39 23.13 -4.21
CA ASP A 214 6.23 24.43 -3.54
C ASP A 214 5.22 25.33 -4.29
N GLU A 215 5.23 25.32 -5.62
CA GLU A 215 4.28 26.09 -6.44
C GLU A 215 2.85 25.57 -6.26
N ILE A 216 2.66 24.25 -6.27
CA ILE A 216 1.36 23.61 -6.03
C ILE A 216 0.89 23.91 -4.60
N ALA A 217 1.77 23.80 -3.61
CA ALA A 217 1.46 24.13 -2.23
C ALA A 217 1.05 25.60 -2.09
N LEU A 218 1.77 26.51 -2.75
CA LEU A 218 1.45 27.93 -2.76
C LEU A 218 0.04 28.18 -3.26
N VAL A 219 -0.34 27.62 -4.42
CA VAL A 219 -1.68 27.79 -5.02
C VAL A 219 -2.77 27.24 -4.10
N ILE A 220 -2.58 26.04 -3.57
CA ILE A 220 -3.57 25.39 -2.70
C ILE A 220 -3.71 26.13 -1.36
N LEU A 221 -2.60 26.46 -0.72
CA LEU A 221 -2.60 27.09 0.61
C LEU A 221 -3.14 28.50 0.60
N HIS A 222 -2.87 29.31 -0.42
CA HIS A 222 -3.47 30.65 -0.55
C HIS A 222 -5.00 30.62 -0.69
N GLY A 223 -5.54 29.56 -1.28
CA GLY A 223 -6.99 29.37 -1.38
C GLY A 223 -7.67 29.15 -0.03
N ILE A 224 -6.96 28.55 0.93
CA ILE A 224 -7.52 28.13 2.23
C ILE A 224 -7.03 28.94 3.44
N ALA A 225 -5.92 29.69 3.32
CA ALA A 225 -5.40 30.54 4.39
C ALA A 225 -6.41 31.64 4.80
N LYS A 226 -6.37 32.03 6.07
CA LYS A 226 -7.14 33.15 6.57
C LYS A 226 -6.56 34.48 6.11
#